data_99aa74afe8f349a02e25f6b3a9db560d
#
_entry.id   99aa74afe8f349a02e25f6b3a9db560d
#
_cell.length_a   1.000
_cell.length_b   1.000
_cell.length_c   1.000
_cell.angle_alpha   90.00
_cell.angle_beta   90.00
_cell.angle_gamma   90.00
#
_symmetry.space_group_name_H-M   'P 1'
#
loop_
_entity.id
_entity.type
_entity.pdbx_description
1 polymer ?
#
loop_
_entity_poly.entity_id
_entity_poly.type
_entity_poly.pdbx_seq_one_letter_code
_entity_poly.pdbx_strand_id
1 'polypeptide(L)'
;MTASHHSKGRRHGHSRHGHGRTKSVLWRINWLFIILAAVASGLVAYFLLTYKILAGRGYHLWVLGGLGAVLLLLILLNGLKRLGKTTLVLATVVILGASYGAYQMNATVNFFNKLNTNTQKQELTMSLATLAEGGVADVSALDGKVVLAPLGQDRENVQALVDDLKAKRQVRVTVEEVPSYLAAYQQLLDGKAQAMVLNSGYESLLEGMASDFSSKIKKLYQYNHVTEVAAQPAKPEAANQQTSQTPAENQPFNLYISGIDTFGPVSSVSRSDVNVIATINPKTHQILLTTTPRDAYVPIADGGADQKDKLTHAGIYGVEASMHTLARLYDTPIDYYVRLNFTSFLNIIDTVGGIDVYNDQAFTSLYGKYDFPVGELHLNADQALGFVRERYSLSGGDNDRGKNHEKVITALIKKLGSRQTLLQAQEVMDRMSQSVQTNLPLAKVMELVNEQLESGQAYTVTSVALTGHGSTGLPSYAMPGAELYMMQVDETSLAERQAQIKQVLGQ
;
A
#
# COMPACT_ATOMS: atom_id res chain seq x y z
N MET A 1 63.53 14.73 -95.14
CA MET A 1 62.98 15.89 -94.44
C MET A 1 61.56 15.50 -94.06
N THR A 2 61.33 15.20 -92.81
CA THR A 2 60.02 15.42 -92.09
C THR A 2 60.03 14.60 -90.81
N ALA A 3 59.94 15.30 -89.74
CA ALA A 3 59.99 14.75 -88.39
C ALA A 3 58.65 14.12 -87.96
N SER A 4 58.69 12.96 -87.32
CA SER A 4 57.59 12.30 -86.69
C SER A 4 57.53 12.69 -85.22
N HIS A 5 56.42 13.26 -84.74
CA HIS A 5 56.15 13.53 -83.33
C HIS A 5 55.40 12.33 -82.69
N HIS A 6 56.03 11.69 -81.70
CA HIS A 6 55.38 10.74 -80.82
C HIS A 6 54.68 11.45 -79.71
N SER A 7 53.33 11.28 -79.62
CA SER A 7 52.47 11.67 -78.48
C SER A 7 52.47 10.54 -77.49
N LYS A 8 52.92 10.79 -76.20
CA LYS A 8 52.84 9.91 -75.09
C LYS A 8 51.46 10.12 -74.36
N GLY A 9 50.55 9.19 -74.51
CA GLY A 9 49.32 9.17 -73.77
C GLY A 9 49.52 8.91 -72.26
N ARG A 10 49.20 9.84 -71.38
CA ARG A 10 49.11 9.65 -69.90
C ARG A 10 47.85 8.87 -69.54
N ARG A 11 48.08 7.62 -69.06
CA ARG A 11 47.04 6.83 -68.37
C ARG A 11 46.77 7.40 -67.00
N HIS A 12 45.56 8.02 -66.74
CA HIS A 12 45.07 8.34 -65.39
C HIS A 12 44.67 7.05 -64.71
N GLY A 13 45.44 6.64 -63.71
CA GLY A 13 45.02 5.60 -62.75
C GLY A 13 43.97 6.11 -61.81
N HIS A 14 42.73 5.68 -61.99
CA HIS A 14 41.69 5.90 -61.01
C HIS A 14 41.95 5.05 -59.75
N SER A 15 42.28 5.73 -58.64
CA SER A 15 42.46 5.12 -57.34
C SER A 15 41.13 4.53 -56.77
N ARG A 16 40.96 3.22 -56.87
CA ARG A 16 39.85 2.44 -56.25
C ARG A 16 40.12 2.12 -54.80
N HIS A 17 40.69 3.00 -53.97
CA HIS A 17 41.09 2.67 -52.59
C HIS A 17 40.14 3.17 -51.47
N GLY A 18 38.99 3.86 -51.77
CA GLY A 18 38.12 4.40 -50.76
C GLY A 18 37.03 3.45 -50.22
N HIS A 19 36.56 2.47 -51.02
CA HIS A 19 35.37 1.67 -50.71
C HIS A 19 35.59 0.46 -49.80
N GLY A 20 36.81 -0.04 -49.70
CA GLY A 20 37.13 -1.21 -48.85
C GLY A 20 37.28 -0.86 -47.36
N ARG A 21 37.82 0.34 -47.10
CA ARG A 21 38.12 0.79 -45.71
C ARG A 21 36.86 1.17 -44.91
N THR A 22 35.88 1.80 -45.56
CA THR A 22 34.58 2.16 -44.97
C THR A 22 33.71 0.93 -44.64
N LYS A 23 33.76 -0.12 -45.49
CA LYS A 23 33.03 -1.39 -45.22
C LYS A 23 33.62 -2.15 -44.03
N SER A 24 34.89 -2.10 -43.77
CA SER A 24 35.53 -2.75 -42.62
C SER A 24 35.25 -2.01 -41.31
N VAL A 25 35.14 -0.71 -41.32
CA VAL A 25 34.78 0.12 -40.16
C VAL A 25 33.31 -0.10 -39.77
N LEU A 26 32.39 -0.07 -40.75
CA LEU A 26 30.95 -0.30 -40.49
C LEU A 26 30.70 -1.71 -39.94
N TRP A 27 31.39 -2.71 -40.41
CA TRP A 27 31.32 -4.10 -39.90
C TRP A 27 31.73 -4.19 -38.42
N ARG A 28 32.77 -3.46 -38.00
CA ARG A 28 33.20 -3.41 -36.57
C ARG A 28 32.22 -2.66 -35.71
N ILE A 29 31.66 -1.54 -36.20
CA ILE A 29 30.63 -0.77 -35.53
C ILE A 29 29.38 -1.66 -35.30
N ASN A 30 28.97 -2.42 -36.32
CA ASN A 30 27.82 -3.32 -36.19
C ASN A 30 28.03 -4.38 -35.10
N TRP A 31 29.24 -4.94 -34.95
CA TRP A 31 29.52 -5.87 -33.86
C TRP A 31 29.35 -5.24 -32.49
N LEU A 32 29.79 -3.98 -32.32
CA LEU A 32 29.57 -3.26 -31.07
C LEU A 32 28.08 -3.12 -30.79
N PHE A 33 27.28 -2.72 -31.81
CA PHE A 33 25.83 -2.57 -31.64
C PHE A 33 25.11 -3.91 -31.40
N ILE A 34 25.54 -4.99 -32.02
CA ILE A 34 25.03 -6.35 -31.76
C ILE A 34 25.30 -6.76 -30.31
N ILE A 35 26.51 -6.49 -29.79
CA ILE A 35 26.86 -6.78 -28.39
C ILE A 35 25.97 -5.95 -27.45
N LEU A 36 25.79 -4.65 -27.71
CA LEU A 36 24.91 -3.80 -26.93
C LEU A 36 23.46 -4.29 -26.97
N ALA A 37 22.97 -4.72 -28.15
CA ALA A 37 21.63 -5.31 -28.29
C ALA A 37 21.49 -6.61 -27.48
N ALA A 38 22.53 -7.46 -27.48
CA ALA A 38 22.56 -8.68 -26.68
C ALA A 38 22.55 -8.39 -25.18
N VAL A 39 23.31 -7.38 -24.72
CA VAL A 39 23.30 -6.96 -23.30
C VAL A 39 21.93 -6.42 -22.91
N ALA A 40 21.33 -5.53 -23.71
CA ALA A 40 19.99 -5.00 -23.44
C ALA A 40 18.93 -6.11 -23.42
N SER A 41 18.99 -7.06 -24.37
CA SER A 41 18.11 -8.24 -24.39
C SER A 41 18.34 -9.17 -23.19
N GLY A 42 19.59 -9.31 -22.74
CA GLY A 42 19.94 -10.05 -21.54
C GLY A 42 19.37 -9.44 -20.26
N LEU A 43 19.31 -8.10 -20.15
CA LEU A 43 18.64 -7.42 -19.05
C LEU A 43 17.12 -7.69 -19.05
N VAL A 44 16.48 -7.64 -20.22
CA VAL A 44 15.05 -8.01 -20.34
C VAL A 44 14.85 -9.47 -19.91
N ALA A 45 15.70 -10.39 -20.37
CA ALA A 45 15.63 -11.80 -19.99
C ALA A 45 15.78 -11.99 -18.48
N TYR A 46 16.71 -11.28 -17.85
CA TYR A 46 16.88 -11.31 -16.40
C TYR A 46 15.59 -10.95 -15.66
N PHE A 47 14.93 -9.82 -16.00
CA PHE A 47 13.70 -9.42 -15.35
C PHE A 47 12.55 -10.41 -15.61
N LEU A 48 12.37 -10.87 -16.84
CA LEU A 48 11.32 -11.82 -17.20
C LEU A 48 11.44 -13.14 -16.42
N LEU A 49 12.65 -13.67 -16.29
CA LEU A 49 12.90 -14.95 -15.62
C LEU A 49 12.90 -14.82 -14.09
N THR A 50 13.54 -13.78 -13.55
CA THR A 50 13.67 -13.61 -12.09
C THR A 50 12.34 -13.26 -11.43
N TYR A 51 11.57 -12.37 -12.04
CA TYR A 51 10.30 -11.89 -11.48
C TYR A 51 9.06 -12.54 -12.11
N LYS A 52 9.26 -13.54 -12.98
CA LYS A 52 8.18 -14.26 -13.68
C LYS A 52 7.19 -13.33 -14.39
N ILE A 53 7.68 -12.18 -14.89
CA ILE A 53 6.86 -11.20 -15.62
C ILE A 53 6.41 -11.83 -16.93
N LEU A 54 5.10 -11.76 -17.26
CA LEU A 54 4.50 -12.40 -18.43
C LEU A 54 4.71 -13.92 -18.47
N ALA A 55 4.82 -14.59 -17.31
CA ALA A 55 4.98 -16.05 -17.28
C ALA A 55 3.69 -16.76 -17.69
N GLY A 56 2.53 -16.14 -17.52
CA GLY A 56 1.24 -16.68 -17.94
C GLY A 56 1.20 -17.04 -19.42
N ARG A 57 0.66 -18.22 -19.76
CA ARG A 57 0.65 -18.83 -21.12
C ARG A 57 2.05 -18.87 -21.79
N GLY A 58 3.14 -18.74 -21.00
CA GLY A 58 4.50 -18.76 -21.54
C GLY A 58 4.85 -17.54 -22.41
N TYR A 59 4.17 -16.40 -22.28
CA TYR A 59 4.45 -15.20 -23.09
C TYR A 59 5.91 -14.74 -22.96
N HIS A 60 6.52 -14.86 -21.78
CA HIS A 60 7.94 -14.56 -21.56
C HIS A 60 8.85 -15.40 -22.51
N LEU A 61 8.51 -16.69 -22.78
CA LEU A 61 9.27 -17.53 -23.69
C LEU A 61 9.16 -17.06 -25.15
N TRP A 62 7.99 -16.55 -25.56
CA TRP A 62 7.82 -15.96 -26.88
C TRP A 62 8.64 -14.68 -27.04
N VAL A 63 8.67 -13.83 -26.01
CA VAL A 63 9.51 -12.62 -26.02
C VAL A 63 10.99 -12.99 -26.09
N LEU A 64 11.45 -13.95 -25.28
CA LEU A 64 12.83 -14.43 -25.29
C LEU A 64 13.20 -15.08 -26.63
N GLY A 65 12.33 -15.92 -27.19
CA GLY A 65 12.51 -16.53 -28.49
C GLY A 65 12.59 -15.49 -29.61
N GLY A 66 11.72 -14.48 -29.58
CA GLY A 66 11.72 -13.35 -30.52
C GLY A 66 13.01 -12.55 -30.45
N LEU A 67 13.44 -12.15 -29.24
CA LEU A 67 14.72 -11.45 -29.04
C LEU A 67 15.91 -12.29 -29.53
N GLY A 68 15.93 -13.59 -29.21
CA GLY A 68 16.96 -14.52 -29.68
C GLY A 68 17.01 -14.63 -31.21
N ALA A 69 15.83 -14.76 -31.84
CA ALA A 69 15.72 -14.82 -33.31
C ALA A 69 16.21 -13.54 -33.98
N VAL A 70 15.87 -12.37 -33.42
CA VAL A 70 16.35 -11.06 -33.93
C VAL A 70 17.84 -10.92 -33.75
N LEU A 71 18.43 -11.32 -32.62
CA LEU A 71 19.89 -11.30 -32.41
C LEU A 71 20.63 -12.21 -33.41
N LEU A 72 20.08 -13.42 -33.66
CA LEU A 72 20.63 -14.32 -34.69
C LEU A 72 20.56 -13.69 -36.08
N LEU A 73 19.44 -13.06 -36.42
CA LEU A 73 19.28 -12.32 -37.68
C LEU A 73 20.32 -11.20 -37.83
N LEU A 74 20.56 -10.42 -36.77
CA LEU A 74 21.58 -9.36 -36.78
C LEU A 74 22.99 -9.90 -37.03
N ILE A 75 23.33 -11.04 -36.42
CA ILE A 75 24.61 -11.71 -36.63
C ILE A 75 24.75 -12.18 -38.10
N LEU A 76 23.71 -12.80 -38.66
CA LEU A 76 23.67 -13.28 -40.05
C LEU A 76 23.79 -12.09 -41.04
N LEU A 77 23.02 -11.02 -40.84
CA LEU A 77 23.06 -9.83 -41.70
C LEU A 77 24.45 -9.16 -41.67
N ASN A 78 25.08 -9.09 -40.51
CA ASN A 78 26.43 -8.56 -40.38
C ASN A 78 27.48 -9.45 -41.11
N GLY A 79 27.25 -10.79 -41.07
CA GLY A 79 28.08 -11.77 -41.81
C GLY A 79 28.00 -11.58 -43.33
N LEU A 80 26.86 -11.23 -43.87
CA LEU A 80 26.64 -11.00 -45.31
C LEU A 80 27.37 -9.76 -45.87
N LYS A 81 27.89 -8.85 -45.03
CA LYS A 81 28.66 -7.62 -45.35
C LYS A 81 28.02 -6.63 -46.34
N ARG A 82 26.88 -6.99 -46.96
CA ARG A 82 26.16 -6.16 -47.94
C ARG A 82 25.10 -5.27 -47.33
N LEU A 83 24.55 -5.63 -46.16
CA LEU A 83 23.45 -4.97 -45.48
C LEU A 83 23.89 -4.23 -44.22
N GLY A 84 25.13 -3.73 -44.16
CA GLY A 84 25.68 -3.14 -42.94
C GLY A 84 24.90 -1.96 -42.36
N LYS A 85 24.30 -1.10 -43.19
CA LYS A 85 23.44 0.00 -42.74
C LYS A 85 22.15 -0.51 -42.14
N THR A 86 21.49 -1.52 -42.78
CA THR A 86 20.26 -2.14 -42.29
C THR A 86 20.50 -2.85 -40.95
N THR A 87 21.61 -3.56 -40.81
CA THR A 87 22.02 -4.19 -39.54
C THR A 87 22.18 -3.17 -38.44
N LEU A 88 22.81 -2.00 -38.72
CA LEU A 88 22.98 -0.93 -37.74
C LEU A 88 21.64 -0.37 -37.27
N VAL A 89 20.76 -0.04 -38.21
CA VAL A 89 19.40 0.50 -37.87
C VAL A 89 18.64 -0.54 -37.04
N LEU A 90 18.62 -1.79 -37.47
CA LEU A 90 17.87 -2.83 -36.74
C LEU A 90 18.43 -3.07 -35.33
N ALA A 91 19.77 -3.11 -35.19
CA ALA A 91 20.41 -3.23 -33.88
C ALA A 91 20.07 -2.04 -32.96
N THR A 92 20.07 -0.81 -33.51
CA THR A 92 19.69 0.38 -32.75
C THR A 92 18.22 0.28 -32.27
N VAL A 93 17.31 -0.16 -33.11
CA VAL A 93 15.89 -0.35 -32.73
C VAL A 93 15.78 -1.40 -31.58
N VAL A 94 16.52 -2.50 -31.69
CA VAL A 94 16.54 -3.54 -30.63
C VAL A 94 17.11 -2.98 -29.32
N ILE A 95 18.23 -2.24 -29.39
CA ILE A 95 18.82 -1.60 -28.19
C ILE A 95 17.81 -0.68 -27.53
N LEU A 96 17.20 0.23 -28.29
CA LEU A 96 16.21 1.18 -27.73
C LEU A 96 15.00 0.47 -27.15
N GLY A 97 14.42 -0.49 -27.88
CA GLY A 97 13.25 -1.24 -27.42
C GLY A 97 13.53 -2.10 -26.19
N ALA A 98 14.63 -2.86 -26.20
CA ALA A 98 15.02 -3.71 -25.08
C ALA A 98 15.44 -2.88 -23.84
N SER A 99 16.18 -1.78 -24.04
CA SER A 99 16.54 -0.87 -22.93
C SER A 99 15.31 -0.21 -22.31
N TYR A 100 14.35 0.24 -23.12
CA TYR A 100 13.09 0.78 -22.63
C TYR A 100 12.29 -0.28 -21.87
N GLY A 101 12.19 -1.50 -22.41
CA GLY A 101 11.52 -2.61 -21.72
C GLY A 101 12.19 -2.95 -20.38
N ALA A 102 13.51 -3.06 -20.34
CA ALA A 102 14.27 -3.29 -19.11
C ALA A 102 14.08 -2.14 -18.10
N TYR A 103 14.06 -0.89 -18.56
CA TYR A 103 13.78 0.27 -17.71
C TYR A 103 12.39 0.18 -17.05
N GLN A 104 11.36 -0.14 -17.82
CA GLN A 104 9.98 -0.29 -17.30
C GLN A 104 9.88 -1.44 -16.28
N MET A 105 10.52 -2.59 -16.56
CA MET A 105 10.55 -3.71 -15.62
C MET A 105 11.29 -3.34 -14.33
N ASN A 106 12.44 -2.66 -14.44
CA ASN A 106 13.19 -2.18 -13.28
C ASN A 106 12.36 -1.17 -12.45
N ALA A 107 11.65 -0.27 -13.11
CA ALA A 107 10.76 0.69 -12.45
C ALA A 107 9.65 -0.04 -11.65
N THR A 108 9.05 -1.10 -12.21
CA THR A 108 8.07 -1.95 -11.53
C THR A 108 8.68 -2.62 -10.30
N VAL A 109 9.86 -3.21 -10.41
CA VAL A 109 10.57 -3.85 -9.29
C VAL A 109 10.88 -2.83 -8.19
N ASN A 110 11.40 -1.67 -8.56
CA ASN A 110 11.72 -0.59 -7.61
C ASN A 110 10.47 -0.04 -6.91
N PHE A 111 9.34 0.03 -7.62
CA PHE A 111 8.06 0.40 -7.02
C PHE A 111 7.69 -0.55 -5.87
N PHE A 112 7.67 -1.87 -6.11
CA PHE A 112 7.32 -2.85 -5.07
C PHE A 112 8.35 -2.89 -3.94
N ASN A 113 9.65 -2.73 -4.24
CA ASN A 113 10.66 -2.61 -3.21
C ASN A 113 10.42 -1.38 -2.32
N LYS A 114 10.03 -0.26 -2.90
CA LYS A 114 9.71 0.98 -2.17
C LYS A 114 8.44 0.83 -1.33
N LEU A 115 7.40 0.17 -1.84
CA LEU A 115 6.20 -0.17 -1.07
C LEU A 115 6.56 -1.01 0.15
N ASN A 116 7.35 -2.07 -0.03
CA ASN A 116 7.78 -2.95 1.05
C ASN A 116 8.70 -2.24 2.06
N THR A 117 9.50 -1.26 1.63
CA THR A 117 10.32 -0.45 2.55
C THR A 117 9.46 0.51 3.36
N ASN A 118 8.42 1.10 2.78
CA ASN A 118 7.47 1.95 3.50
C ASN A 118 6.65 1.15 4.53
N THR A 119 6.44 -0.15 4.28
CA THR A 119 5.73 -1.07 5.16
C THR A 119 6.44 -1.29 6.49
N GLN A 120 7.76 -1.19 6.51
CA GLN A 120 8.58 -1.40 7.70
C GLN A 120 8.63 -0.17 8.62
N LYS A 121 7.97 0.93 8.27
CA LYS A 121 8.01 2.16 9.07
C LYS A 121 6.63 2.49 9.62
N GLN A 122 6.54 2.53 10.94
CA GLN A 122 5.43 3.15 11.65
C GLN A 122 5.92 4.50 12.19
N GLU A 123 5.20 5.55 11.87
CA GLU A 123 5.49 6.90 12.34
C GLU A 123 4.50 7.27 13.45
N LEU A 124 5.03 7.43 14.65
CA LEU A 124 4.29 7.86 15.81
C LEU A 124 4.87 9.19 16.29
N THR A 125 4.03 10.23 16.36
CA THR A 125 4.45 11.50 16.93
C THR A 125 4.04 11.57 18.39
N MET A 126 5.05 11.63 19.27
CA MET A 126 4.86 11.93 20.69
C MET A 126 5.00 13.43 20.91
N SER A 127 4.10 14.03 21.66
CA SER A 127 4.11 15.47 21.91
C SER A 127 4.08 15.75 23.40
N LEU A 128 4.74 16.83 23.81
CA LEU A 128 4.50 17.46 25.08
C LEU A 128 3.49 18.59 24.86
N ALA A 129 2.32 18.48 25.45
CA ALA A 129 1.16 19.32 25.17
C ALA A 129 0.67 20.06 26.43
N THR A 130 0.14 21.27 26.24
CA THR A 130 -0.45 22.11 27.27
C THR A 130 -1.77 22.70 26.75
N LEU A 131 -2.53 23.38 27.60
CA LEU A 131 -3.72 24.12 27.15
C LEU A 131 -3.31 25.29 26.24
N ALA A 132 -4.08 25.52 25.18
CA ALA A 132 -3.85 26.63 24.25
C ALA A 132 -4.08 28.00 24.94
N GLU A 133 -5.09 28.07 25.81
CA GLU A 133 -5.38 29.25 26.64
C GLU A 133 -4.97 29.00 28.08
N GLY A 134 -4.24 29.92 28.68
CA GLY A 134 -3.77 29.83 30.07
C GLY A 134 -2.67 28.80 30.33
N GLY A 135 -2.22 28.11 29.30
CA GLY A 135 -1.16 27.10 29.38
C GLY A 135 0.24 27.70 29.31
N VAL A 136 1.24 26.82 29.31
CA VAL A 136 2.66 27.19 29.29
C VAL A 136 3.05 27.75 27.91
N ALA A 137 3.81 28.83 27.88
CA ALA A 137 4.19 29.51 26.64
C ALA A 137 5.20 28.72 25.80
N ASP A 138 6.23 28.16 26.46
CA ASP A 138 7.35 27.46 25.85
C ASP A 138 7.76 26.24 26.67
N VAL A 139 8.37 25.25 26.02
CA VAL A 139 8.77 23.99 26.63
C VAL A 139 9.81 24.16 27.73
N SER A 140 10.65 25.19 27.67
CA SER A 140 11.68 25.47 28.68
C SER A 140 11.08 25.78 30.07
N ALA A 141 9.86 26.32 30.14
CA ALA A 141 9.14 26.57 31.38
C ALA A 141 8.71 25.31 32.13
N LEU A 142 8.83 24.14 31.47
CA LEU A 142 8.54 22.84 32.06
C LEU A 142 9.76 22.18 32.70
N ASP A 143 10.94 22.84 32.73
CA ASP A 143 12.12 22.28 33.38
C ASP A 143 11.88 22.10 34.89
N GLY A 144 12.12 20.88 35.37
CA GLY A 144 11.83 20.45 36.74
C GLY A 144 10.35 20.29 37.10
N LYS A 145 9.42 20.38 36.12
CA LYS A 145 7.98 20.25 36.37
C LYS A 145 7.49 18.82 36.17
N VAL A 146 6.28 18.57 36.70
CA VAL A 146 5.54 17.34 36.51
C VAL A 146 4.73 17.41 35.23
N VAL A 147 4.75 16.30 34.45
CA VAL A 147 3.91 16.08 33.25
C VAL A 147 3.17 14.79 33.41
N LEU A 148 1.92 14.74 32.96
CA LEU A 148 1.06 13.57 33.07
C LEU A 148 1.24 12.64 31.87
N ALA A 149 1.35 11.33 32.10
CA ALA A 149 1.37 10.34 31.03
C ALA A 149 0.86 8.96 31.49
N PRO A 150 0.22 8.17 30.61
CA PRO A 150 -0.25 6.81 30.93
C PRO A 150 0.89 5.79 30.78
N LEU A 151 1.78 5.72 31.77
CA LEU A 151 2.94 4.83 31.75
C LEU A 151 2.55 3.35 31.70
N GLY A 152 1.39 2.96 32.23
CA GLY A 152 0.89 1.60 32.15
C GLY A 152 0.54 1.15 30.73
N GLN A 153 0.20 2.10 29.85
CA GLN A 153 -0.21 1.82 28.46
C GLN A 153 0.89 2.11 27.43
N ASP A 154 1.77 3.09 27.70
CA ASP A 154 2.66 3.65 26.65
C ASP A 154 4.05 4.07 27.19
N ARG A 155 4.61 3.29 28.10
CA ARG A 155 5.87 3.61 28.81
C ARG A 155 7.04 3.87 27.86
N GLU A 156 7.22 3.02 26.85
CA GLU A 156 8.38 3.10 25.94
C GLU A 156 8.38 4.39 25.13
N ASN A 157 7.24 4.76 24.55
CA ASN A 157 7.11 5.97 23.76
C ASN A 157 7.21 7.24 24.62
N VAL A 158 6.63 7.21 25.82
CA VAL A 158 6.75 8.29 26.80
C VAL A 158 8.20 8.50 27.18
N GLN A 159 8.93 7.43 27.50
CA GLN A 159 10.34 7.51 27.85
C GLN A 159 11.20 8.05 26.70
N ALA A 160 10.93 7.59 25.46
CA ALA A 160 11.64 8.06 24.28
C ALA A 160 11.47 9.58 24.06
N LEU A 161 10.25 10.11 24.24
CA LEU A 161 9.99 11.57 24.20
C LEU A 161 10.78 12.30 25.28
N VAL A 162 10.78 11.81 26.52
CA VAL A 162 11.45 12.47 27.66
C VAL A 162 12.97 12.50 27.46
N ASP A 163 13.53 11.41 26.96
CA ASP A 163 14.97 11.31 26.67
C ASP A 163 15.39 12.23 25.52
N ASP A 164 14.59 12.30 24.45
CA ASP A 164 14.83 13.22 23.33
C ASP A 164 14.71 14.70 23.75
N LEU A 165 13.69 15.02 24.55
CA LEU A 165 13.51 16.38 25.14
C LEU A 165 14.72 16.79 25.94
N LYS A 166 15.21 15.90 26.84
CA LYS A 166 16.40 16.14 27.66
C LYS A 166 17.65 16.33 26.80
N ALA A 167 17.81 15.50 25.75
CA ALA A 167 18.98 15.54 24.88
C ALA A 167 19.01 16.82 24.02
N LYS A 168 17.88 17.22 23.43
CA LYS A 168 17.83 18.33 22.46
C LYS A 168 17.50 19.67 23.03
N ARG A 169 16.76 19.74 24.16
CA ARG A 169 16.32 21.01 24.79
C ARG A 169 16.87 21.22 26.18
N GLN A 170 17.55 20.23 26.76
CA GLN A 170 18.08 20.26 28.14
C GLN A 170 16.98 20.46 29.19
N VAL A 171 15.72 20.19 28.87
CA VAL A 171 14.56 20.24 29.74
C VAL A 171 14.37 18.88 30.40
N ARG A 172 14.24 18.86 31.73
CA ARG A 172 14.00 17.67 32.53
C ARG A 172 12.62 17.73 33.13
N VAL A 173 11.78 16.76 32.79
CA VAL A 173 10.42 16.64 33.35
C VAL A 173 10.33 15.39 34.22
N THR A 174 9.47 15.43 35.24
CA THR A 174 9.07 14.26 36.01
C THR A 174 7.73 13.76 35.48
N VAL A 175 7.67 12.51 35.11
CA VAL A 175 6.41 11.92 34.60
C VAL A 175 5.62 11.38 35.77
N GLU A 176 4.39 11.86 35.95
CA GLU A 176 3.38 11.32 36.86
C GLU A 176 2.44 10.40 36.09
N GLU A 177 2.26 9.17 36.62
CA GLU A 177 1.43 8.18 35.99
C GLU A 177 -0.07 8.48 36.15
N VAL A 178 -0.82 8.38 35.06
CA VAL A 178 -2.28 8.45 35.03
C VAL A 178 -2.83 7.25 34.26
N PRO A 179 -4.12 6.87 34.48
CA PRO A 179 -4.68 5.65 33.86
C PRO A 179 -4.78 5.67 32.34
N SER A 180 -4.89 6.85 31.72
CA SER A 180 -5.08 7.00 30.27
C SER A 180 -4.76 8.42 29.78
N TYR A 181 -4.63 8.59 28.46
CA TYR A 181 -4.53 9.91 27.82
C TYR A 181 -5.79 10.77 28.08
N LEU A 182 -6.97 10.15 28.18
CA LEU A 182 -8.20 10.86 28.55
C LEU A 182 -8.10 11.42 29.98
N ALA A 183 -7.62 10.62 30.93
CA ALA A 183 -7.44 11.06 32.31
C ALA A 183 -6.38 12.16 32.43
N ALA A 184 -5.29 12.09 31.64
CA ALA A 184 -4.30 13.15 31.54
C ALA A 184 -4.95 14.45 31.04
N TYR A 185 -5.74 14.40 29.98
CA TYR A 185 -6.42 15.55 29.41
C TYR A 185 -7.43 16.17 30.39
N GLN A 186 -8.22 15.36 31.08
CA GLN A 186 -9.17 15.84 32.08
C GLN A 186 -8.46 16.56 33.25
N GLN A 187 -7.36 15.99 33.75
CA GLN A 187 -6.57 16.60 34.81
C GLN A 187 -5.88 17.91 34.35
N LEU A 188 -5.50 17.98 33.07
CA LEU A 188 -4.98 19.21 32.48
C LEU A 188 -6.06 20.31 32.43
N LEU A 189 -7.30 19.97 32.03
CA LEU A 189 -8.46 20.88 32.07
C LEU A 189 -8.80 21.34 33.49
N ASP A 190 -8.67 20.47 34.48
CA ASP A 190 -8.89 20.78 35.90
C ASP A 190 -7.76 21.64 36.51
N GLY A 191 -6.70 21.96 35.76
CA GLY A 191 -5.55 22.72 36.25
C GLY A 191 -4.66 21.96 37.26
N LYS A 192 -4.79 20.63 37.34
CA LYS A 192 -3.98 19.77 38.22
C LYS A 192 -2.56 19.57 37.72
N ALA A 193 -2.33 19.78 36.41
CA ALA A 193 -1.00 19.78 35.80
C ALA A 193 -0.88 20.87 34.76
N GLN A 194 0.36 21.24 34.40
CA GLN A 194 0.63 22.25 33.37
C GLN A 194 0.82 21.67 32.00
N ALA A 195 1.15 20.38 31.89
CA ALA A 195 1.35 19.68 30.62
C ALA A 195 1.08 18.19 30.75
N MET A 196 0.81 17.56 29.60
CA MET A 196 0.69 16.13 29.44
C MET A 196 1.54 15.65 28.27
N VAL A 197 1.92 14.38 28.29
CA VAL A 197 2.38 13.69 27.08
C VAL A 197 1.17 13.32 26.25
N LEU A 198 1.29 13.45 24.93
CA LEU A 198 0.23 13.12 23.97
C LEU A 198 0.84 12.28 22.85
N ASN A 199 0.24 11.12 22.64
CA ASN A 199 0.53 10.22 21.55
C ASN A 199 -0.44 10.51 20.39
N SER A 200 0.06 10.73 19.17
CA SER A 200 -0.75 11.07 17.98
C SER A 200 -1.80 10.01 17.65
N GLY A 201 -1.56 8.74 17.97
CA GLY A 201 -2.53 7.66 17.78
C GLY A 201 -3.81 7.85 18.61
N TYR A 202 -3.72 8.55 19.73
CA TYR A 202 -4.85 8.82 20.63
C TYR A 202 -5.58 10.15 20.34
N GLU A 203 -5.01 11.03 19.52
CA GLU A 203 -5.61 12.36 19.24
C GLU A 203 -7.05 12.24 18.71
N SER A 204 -7.26 11.36 17.75
CA SER A 204 -8.59 11.14 17.18
C SER A 204 -9.58 10.49 18.16
N LEU A 205 -9.10 9.76 19.18
CA LEU A 205 -9.95 9.24 20.24
C LEU A 205 -10.40 10.37 21.17
N LEU A 206 -9.46 11.24 21.55
CA LEU A 206 -9.74 12.41 22.41
C LEU A 206 -10.66 13.40 21.69
N GLU A 207 -10.47 13.65 20.39
CA GLU A 207 -11.35 14.45 19.55
C GLU A 207 -12.77 13.89 19.49
N GLY A 208 -12.91 12.57 19.48
CA GLY A 208 -14.22 11.89 19.53
C GLY A 208 -14.97 12.09 20.85
N MET A 209 -14.25 12.36 21.95
CA MET A 209 -14.82 12.64 23.29
C MET A 209 -15.04 14.13 23.53
N ALA A 210 -14.21 14.97 22.95
CA ALA A 210 -14.25 16.42 23.06
C ALA A 210 -13.99 17.02 21.68
N SER A 211 -15.05 17.43 20.98
CA SER A 211 -14.95 17.93 19.60
C SER A 211 -14.11 19.20 19.42
N ASP A 212 -13.76 19.84 20.51
CA ASP A 212 -12.89 21.03 20.60
C ASP A 212 -11.46 20.71 21.11
N PHE A 213 -11.12 19.41 21.27
CA PHE A 213 -9.82 18.98 21.80
C PHE A 213 -8.64 19.64 21.04
N SER A 214 -8.62 19.51 19.72
CA SER A 214 -7.51 20.06 18.90
C SER A 214 -7.36 21.57 19.05
N SER A 215 -8.44 22.32 19.27
CA SER A 215 -8.40 23.77 19.47
C SER A 215 -7.96 24.16 20.88
N LYS A 216 -8.18 23.30 21.87
CA LYS A 216 -7.82 23.52 23.27
C LYS A 216 -6.38 23.13 23.62
N ILE A 217 -5.72 22.38 22.76
CA ILE A 217 -4.37 21.85 23.01
C ILE A 217 -3.33 22.56 22.16
N LYS A 218 -2.21 22.95 22.78
CA LYS A 218 -1.00 23.47 22.16
C LYS A 218 0.14 22.48 22.37
N LYS A 219 0.75 22.00 21.28
CA LYS A 219 1.92 21.13 21.33
C LYS A 219 3.18 22.00 21.46
N LEU A 220 3.90 21.84 22.57
CA LEU A 220 5.11 22.61 22.89
C LEU A 220 6.37 21.97 22.31
N TYR A 221 6.39 20.65 22.26
CA TYR A 221 7.49 19.86 21.73
C TYR A 221 6.95 18.63 21.05
N GLN A 222 7.61 18.20 19.97
CA GLN A 222 7.23 17.00 19.21
C GLN A 222 8.46 16.14 18.95
N TYR A 223 8.29 14.85 19.13
CA TYR A 223 9.27 13.81 18.82
C TYR A 223 8.63 12.77 17.89
N ASN A 224 9.19 12.63 16.71
CA ASN A 224 8.73 11.61 15.76
C ASN A 224 9.48 10.31 16.05
N HIS A 225 8.79 9.35 16.61
CA HIS A 225 9.28 8.01 16.81
C HIS A 225 9.00 7.18 15.55
N VAL A 226 10.04 6.78 14.85
CA VAL A 226 9.95 5.89 13.69
C VAL A 226 10.39 4.52 14.15
N THR A 227 9.46 3.58 14.19
CA THR A 227 9.75 2.18 14.53
C THR A 227 9.80 1.37 13.24
N GLU A 228 10.83 0.54 13.09
CA GLU A 228 10.87 -0.45 12.02
C GLU A 228 10.14 -1.72 12.50
N VAL A 229 9.07 -2.07 11.81
CA VAL A 229 8.26 -3.25 12.11
C VAL A 229 8.54 -4.32 11.06
N ALA A 230 8.93 -5.50 11.50
CA ALA A 230 9.10 -6.65 10.60
C ALA A 230 7.71 -7.13 10.16
N ALA A 231 7.37 -6.95 8.88
CA ALA A 231 6.11 -7.44 8.33
C ALA A 231 6.05 -8.97 8.37
N GLN A 232 5.38 -9.53 9.37
CA GLN A 232 5.15 -10.96 9.48
C GLN A 232 3.68 -11.30 9.20
N PRO A 233 3.38 -12.46 8.58
CA PRO A 233 2.00 -12.95 8.47
C PRO A 233 1.38 -13.17 9.84
N ALA A 234 0.14 -12.72 10.04
CA ALA A 234 -0.60 -12.95 11.27
C ALA A 234 -1.11 -14.40 11.34
N LYS A 235 -0.90 -15.08 12.47
CA LYS A 235 -1.40 -16.44 12.71
C LYS A 235 -2.20 -16.51 14.01
N PRO A 236 -3.24 -17.38 14.10
CA PRO A 236 -3.88 -17.70 15.37
C PRO A 236 -2.88 -18.38 16.33
N GLU A 237 -2.97 -18.11 17.63
CA GLU A 237 -2.04 -18.68 18.64
C GLU A 237 -2.00 -20.20 18.71
N ALA A 238 -3.07 -20.88 18.27
CA ALA A 238 -3.15 -22.34 18.24
C ALA A 238 -2.29 -23.02 17.17
N ALA A 239 -1.73 -22.26 16.21
CA ALA A 239 -0.87 -22.81 15.17
C ALA A 239 0.59 -22.89 15.63
N ASN A 240 0.88 -23.85 16.52
CA ASN A 240 2.24 -24.18 16.93
C ASN A 240 3.13 -24.49 15.72
N GLN A 241 4.23 -23.74 15.61
CA GLN A 241 5.46 -24.09 14.88
C GLN A 241 5.31 -24.65 13.46
N GLN A 242 4.77 -23.88 12.53
CA GLN A 242 5.14 -24.05 11.14
C GLN A 242 5.69 -22.73 10.59
N THR A 243 6.91 -22.82 10.09
CA THR A 243 7.68 -21.78 9.42
C THR A 243 6.83 -20.85 8.58
N SER A 244 7.11 -19.55 8.66
CA SER A 244 6.61 -18.49 7.78
C SER A 244 6.95 -18.84 6.32
N GLN A 245 6.14 -19.71 5.70
CA GLN A 245 6.22 -20.01 4.29
C GLN A 245 5.24 -19.07 3.59
N THR A 246 5.76 -18.23 2.68
CA THR A 246 4.94 -17.60 1.66
C THR A 246 4.01 -18.66 1.07
N PRO A 247 2.69 -18.42 0.96
CA PRO A 247 1.78 -19.39 0.35
C PRO A 247 2.34 -19.89 -0.99
N ALA A 248 2.29 -21.20 -1.22
CA ALA A 248 2.74 -21.79 -2.48
C ALA A 248 1.98 -21.17 -3.66
N GLU A 249 2.55 -21.28 -4.87
CA GLU A 249 1.92 -20.72 -6.09
C GLU A 249 0.46 -21.17 -6.23
N ASN A 250 -0.42 -20.23 -6.59
CA ASN A 250 -1.86 -20.42 -6.79
C ASN A 250 -2.62 -21.00 -5.57
N GLN A 251 -2.07 -20.86 -4.36
CA GLN A 251 -2.82 -21.21 -3.15
C GLN A 251 -3.71 -20.05 -2.70
N PRO A 252 -4.92 -20.37 -2.18
CA PRO A 252 -5.77 -19.39 -1.55
C PRO A 252 -5.06 -18.70 -0.39
N PHE A 253 -5.41 -17.43 -0.15
CA PHE A 253 -4.80 -16.62 0.91
C PHE A 253 -5.75 -15.53 1.39
N ASN A 254 -5.46 -14.95 2.55
CA ASN A 254 -6.18 -13.83 3.12
C ASN A 254 -5.37 -12.54 3.02
N LEU A 255 -6.01 -11.47 2.54
CA LEU A 255 -5.49 -10.12 2.47
C LEU A 255 -6.34 -9.20 3.35
N TYR A 256 -5.73 -8.56 4.35
CA TYR A 256 -6.39 -7.56 5.17
C TYR A 256 -6.36 -6.19 4.48
N ILE A 257 -7.52 -5.59 4.27
CA ILE A 257 -7.69 -4.23 3.76
C ILE A 257 -8.03 -3.32 4.92
N SER A 258 -7.11 -2.41 5.24
CA SER A 258 -7.22 -1.44 6.34
C SER A 258 -7.39 -0.02 5.81
N GLY A 259 -8.43 0.67 6.25
CA GLY A 259 -8.61 2.10 6.01
C GLY A 259 -8.46 2.88 7.31
N ILE A 260 -7.51 3.83 7.35
CA ILE A 260 -7.29 4.69 8.53
C ILE A 260 -7.88 6.08 8.34
N ASP A 261 -8.37 6.65 9.45
CA ASP A 261 -9.09 7.94 9.49
C ASP A 261 -8.10 9.12 9.57
N THR A 262 -7.21 9.24 8.57
CA THR A 262 -6.23 10.34 8.50
C THR A 262 -5.99 10.84 7.09
N PHE A 263 -5.47 12.07 7.01
CA PHE A 263 -4.80 12.62 5.82
C PHE A 263 -3.29 12.64 6.03
N GLY A 264 -2.53 12.75 4.95
CA GLY A 264 -1.06 12.83 4.99
C GLY A 264 -0.37 11.48 4.78
N PRO A 265 0.76 11.20 5.48
CA PRO A 265 1.50 9.95 5.31
C PRO A 265 0.68 8.73 5.74
N VAL A 266 0.68 7.67 4.93
CA VAL A 266 0.00 6.41 5.25
C VAL A 266 0.70 5.63 6.37
N SER A 267 1.97 5.97 6.67
CA SER A 267 2.75 5.42 7.79
C SER A 267 2.27 5.91 9.16
N SER A 268 1.45 6.95 9.21
CA SER A 268 0.91 7.50 10.46
C SER A 268 0.05 6.48 11.21
N VAL A 269 0.31 6.34 12.50
CA VAL A 269 -0.51 5.49 13.37
C VAL A 269 -1.84 6.17 13.66
N SER A 270 -2.95 5.47 13.43
CA SER A 270 -4.31 5.96 13.67
C SER A 270 -5.30 4.82 13.75
N ARG A 271 -6.55 5.14 14.13
CA ARG A 271 -7.67 4.19 14.13
C ARG A 271 -7.86 3.52 12.77
N SER A 272 -8.18 2.22 12.79
CA SER A 272 -8.57 1.48 11.59
C SER A 272 -10.10 1.47 11.45
N ASP A 273 -10.62 2.35 10.60
CA ASP A 273 -12.05 2.54 10.41
C ASP A 273 -12.65 1.58 9.36
N VAL A 274 -11.83 1.06 8.48
CA VAL A 274 -12.19 0.03 7.50
C VAL A 274 -11.41 -1.23 7.81
N ASN A 275 -12.13 -2.33 8.08
CA ASN A 275 -11.55 -3.62 8.42
C ASN A 275 -12.22 -4.71 7.57
N VAL A 276 -11.59 -5.06 6.44
CA VAL A 276 -12.10 -6.05 5.51
C VAL A 276 -11.03 -7.13 5.27
N ILE A 277 -11.41 -8.39 5.41
CA ILE A 277 -10.60 -9.52 4.96
C ILE A 277 -11.06 -9.89 3.55
N ALA A 278 -10.18 -9.82 2.57
CA ALA A 278 -10.38 -10.38 1.25
C ALA A 278 -9.76 -11.78 1.21
N THR A 279 -10.60 -12.80 1.23
CA THR A 279 -10.19 -14.19 1.04
C THR A 279 -10.19 -14.49 -0.46
N ILE A 280 -9.03 -14.74 -1.03
CA ILE A 280 -8.81 -14.86 -2.46
C ILE A 280 -8.45 -16.31 -2.80
N ASN A 281 -9.22 -16.92 -3.69
CA ASN A 281 -8.91 -18.24 -4.23
C ASN A 281 -8.65 -18.13 -5.75
N PRO A 282 -7.38 -18.12 -6.18
CA PRO A 282 -7.03 -17.99 -7.59
C PRO A 282 -7.52 -19.18 -8.45
N LYS A 283 -7.61 -20.40 -7.87
CA LYS A 283 -8.01 -21.60 -8.59
C LYS A 283 -9.50 -21.61 -8.95
N THR A 284 -10.34 -21.06 -8.08
CA THR A 284 -11.80 -21.01 -8.28
C THR A 284 -12.29 -19.64 -8.76
N HIS A 285 -11.37 -18.66 -8.90
CA HIS A 285 -11.68 -17.27 -9.25
C HIS A 285 -12.73 -16.65 -8.32
N GLN A 286 -12.61 -16.91 -7.03
CA GLN A 286 -13.50 -16.40 -5.99
C GLN A 286 -12.77 -15.41 -5.08
N ILE A 287 -13.44 -14.33 -4.74
CA ILE A 287 -13.04 -13.38 -3.70
C ILE A 287 -14.22 -13.23 -2.74
N LEU A 288 -13.99 -13.52 -1.47
CA LEU A 288 -14.93 -13.22 -0.40
C LEU A 288 -14.42 -12.00 0.37
N LEU A 289 -15.20 -10.93 0.41
CA LEU A 289 -14.96 -9.77 1.25
C LEU A 289 -15.73 -9.95 2.57
N THR A 290 -15.00 -10.05 3.67
CA THR A 290 -15.58 -10.17 5.02
C THR A 290 -15.34 -8.88 5.79
N THR A 291 -16.39 -8.07 5.94
CA THR A 291 -16.32 -6.78 6.66
C THR A 291 -16.55 -7.00 8.15
N THR A 292 -15.65 -6.46 8.97
CA THR A 292 -15.79 -6.39 10.43
C THR A 292 -16.09 -4.96 10.83
N PRO A 293 -17.25 -4.67 11.45
CA PRO A 293 -17.58 -3.33 11.91
C PRO A 293 -16.50 -2.76 12.84
N ARG A 294 -16.15 -1.48 12.65
CA ARG A 294 -15.11 -0.80 13.43
C ARG A 294 -15.39 -0.79 14.94
N ASP A 295 -16.66 -0.87 15.31
CA ASP A 295 -17.14 -0.82 16.68
C ASP A 295 -17.24 -2.23 17.32
N ALA A 296 -16.83 -3.29 16.62
CA ALA A 296 -16.82 -4.65 17.15
C ALA A 296 -15.96 -4.74 18.43
N TYR A 297 -16.55 -5.25 19.51
CA TYR A 297 -15.92 -5.38 20.82
C TYR A 297 -15.20 -6.71 20.93
N VAL A 298 -13.89 -6.68 20.74
CA VAL A 298 -13.03 -7.87 20.61
C VAL A 298 -11.73 -7.74 21.42
N PRO A 299 -11.08 -8.84 21.80
CA PRO A 299 -9.73 -8.78 22.36
C PRO A 299 -8.75 -8.20 21.35
N ILE A 300 -8.06 -7.11 21.71
CA ILE A 300 -7.08 -6.45 20.87
C ILE A 300 -5.70 -7.05 21.11
N ALA A 301 -5.09 -7.53 20.02
CA ALA A 301 -3.76 -8.12 20.06
C ALA A 301 -2.65 -7.09 20.33
N ASP A 302 -1.44 -7.60 20.62
CA ASP A 302 -0.20 -6.85 20.76
C ASP A 302 -0.31 -5.69 21.78
N GLY A 303 -0.23 -4.44 21.33
CA GLY A 303 -0.34 -3.25 22.20
C GLY A 303 -1.66 -3.12 22.96
N GLY A 304 -2.71 -3.84 22.57
CA GLY A 304 -3.98 -3.95 23.30
C GLY A 304 -3.94 -4.92 24.47
N ALA A 305 -2.83 -5.62 24.68
CA ALA A 305 -2.61 -6.57 25.78
C ALA A 305 -3.72 -7.63 25.93
N ASP A 306 -4.33 -8.04 24.83
CA ASP A 306 -5.47 -8.97 24.74
C ASP A 306 -6.72 -8.52 25.53
N GLN A 307 -6.76 -7.25 25.94
CA GLN A 307 -7.94 -6.67 26.57
C GLN A 307 -9.00 -6.34 25.51
N LYS A 308 -10.27 -6.49 25.90
CA LYS A 308 -11.38 -6.15 25.00
C LYS A 308 -11.51 -4.65 24.79
N ASP A 309 -11.67 -4.27 23.53
CA ASP A 309 -11.92 -2.88 23.12
C ASP A 309 -12.62 -2.86 21.74
N LYS A 310 -12.92 -1.67 21.24
CA LYS A 310 -13.39 -1.48 19.85
C LYS A 310 -12.29 -1.91 18.87
N LEU A 311 -12.63 -2.65 17.85
CA LEU A 311 -11.70 -3.08 16.81
C LEU A 311 -10.92 -1.90 16.18
N THR A 312 -11.58 -0.75 15.98
CA THR A 312 -10.91 0.44 15.43
C THR A 312 -9.70 0.89 16.25
N HIS A 313 -9.70 0.63 17.58
CA HIS A 313 -8.59 0.95 18.46
C HIS A 313 -7.34 0.08 18.23
N ALA A 314 -7.48 -1.11 17.61
CA ALA A 314 -6.32 -1.90 17.22
C ALA A 314 -5.34 -1.11 16.32
N GLY A 315 -5.88 -0.22 15.47
CA GLY A 315 -5.09 0.62 14.58
C GLY A 315 -4.12 1.58 15.28
N ILE A 316 -4.40 1.99 16.53
CA ILE A 316 -3.50 2.86 17.30
C ILE A 316 -2.23 2.15 17.77
N TYR A 317 -2.22 0.82 17.72
CA TYR A 317 -1.05 -0.03 17.99
C TYR A 317 -0.36 -0.51 16.70
N GLY A 318 -0.85 -0.09 15.53
CA GLY A 318 -0.29 -0.43 14.22
C GLY A 318 -1.19 -1.34 13.39
N VAL A 319 -0.79 -1.56 12.14
CA VAL A 319 -1.54 -2.41 11.20
C VAL A 319 -1.46 -3.89 11.59
N GLU A 320 -0.32 -4.31 12.14
CA GLU A 320 -0.09 -5.67 12.61
C GLU A 320 -1.03 -6.01 13.76
N ALA A 321 -1.21 -5.11 14.72
CA ALA A 321 -2.15 -5.32 15.82
C ALA A 321 -3.60 -5.53 15.31
N SER A 322 -4.03 -4.76 14.31
CA SER A 322 -5.32 -4.97 13.65
C SER A 322 -5.39 -6.33 12.95
N MET A 323 -4.31 -6.71 12.25
CA MET A 323 -4.19 -7.97 11.51
C MET A 323 -4.21 -9.18 12.45
N HIS A 324 -3.44 -9.13 13.55
CA HIS A 324 -3.41 -10.17 14.58
C HIS A 324 -4.76 -10.31 15.29
N THR A 325 -5.40 -9.18 15.61
CA THR A 325 -6.75 -9.16 16.20
C THR A 325 -7.75 -9.89 15.31
N LEU A 326 -7.78 -9.58 14.01
CA LEU A 326 -8.69 -10.22 13.06
C LEU A 326 -8.34 -11.70 12.81
N ALA A 327 -7.06 -12.05 12.75
CA ALA A 327 -6.63 -13.44 12.59
C ALA A 327 -7.11 -14.32 13.76
N ARG A 328 -7.05 -13.81 14.99
CA ARG A 328 -7.57 -14.49 16.19
C ARG A 328 -9.10 -14.55 16.17
N LEU A 329 -9.78 -13.44 15.82
CA LEU A 329 -11.25 -13.39 15.77
C LEU A 329 -11.82 -14.41 14.80
N TYR A 330 -11.22 -14.54 13.60
CA TYR A 330 -11.71 -15.43 12.56
C TYR A 330 -11.05 -16.82 12.57
N ASP A 331 -10.16 -17.10 13.50
CA ASP A 331 -9.42 -18.36 13.59
C ASP A 331 -8.82 -18.75 12.21
N THR A 332 -8.15 -17.80 11.57
CA THR A 332 -7.57 -17.98 10.23
C THR A 332 -6.31 -17.14 10.09
N PRO A 333 -5.25 -17.62 9.39
CA PRO A 333 -4.10 -16.79 9.10
C PRO A 333 -4.48 -15.65 8.15
N ILE A 334 -3.84 -14.49 8.34
CA ILE A 334 -3.89 -13.39 7.39
C ILE A 334 -2.47 -13.20 6.85
N ASP A 335 -2.32 -13.39 5.54
CA ASP A 335 -1.00 -13.50 4.91
C ASP A 335 -0.40 -12.14 4.58
N TYR A 336 -1.28 -11.22 4.12
CA TYR A 336 -0.87 -9.91 3.62
C TYR A 336 -1.84 -8.84 4.09
N TYR A 337 -1.39 -7.56 3.98
CA TYR A 337 -2.27 -6.42 4.15
C TYR A 337 -2.05 -5.34 3.09
N VAL A 338 -3.09 -4.53 2.90
CA VAL A 338 -3.06 -3.25 2.19
C VAL A 338 -3.69 -2.21 3.10
N ARG A 339 -2.94 -1.16 3.43
CA ARG A 339 -3.38 -0.06 4.27
C ARG A 339 -3.44 1.23 3.47
N LEU A 340 -4.55 1.96 3.64
CA LEU A 340 -4.87 3.19 2.95
C LEU A 340 -5.33 4.25 3.96
N ASN A 341 -5.12 5.53 3.63
CA ASN A 341 -5.77 6.65 4.30
C ASN A 341 -6.58 7.48 3.30
N PHE A 342 -7.18 8.59 3.70
CA PHE A 342 -7.99 9.42 2.81
C PHE A 342 -7.20 9.97 1.61
N THR A 343 -5.96 10.46 1.84
CA THR A 343 -5.09 10.93 0.76
C THR A 343 -4.80 9.82 -0.25
N SER A 344 -4.49 8.63 0.26
CA SER A 344 -4.24 7.43 -0.55
C SER A 344 -5.45 7.05 -1.38
N PHE A 345 -6.62 7.03 -0.75
CA PHE A 345 -7.88 6.68 -1.38
C PHE A 345 -8.20 7.62 -2.55
N LEU A 346 -8.12 8.95 -2.32
CA LEU A 346 -8.32 9.96 -3.36
C LEU A 346 -7.37 9.75 -4.54
N ASN A 347 -6.07 9.57 -4.25
CA ASN A 347 -5.04 9.36 -5.27
C ASN A 347 -5.29 8.11 -6.14
N ILE A 348 -5.72 7.00 -5.51
CA ILE A 348 -6.02 5.76 -6.24
C ILE A 348 -7.22 5.96 -7.17
N ILE A 349 -8.32 6.51 -6.67
CA ILE A 349 -9.53 6.75 -7.48
C ILE A 349 -9.24 7.69 -8.66
N ASP A 350 -8.51 8.79 -8.44
CA ASP A 350 -8.11 9.71 -9.51
C ASP A 350 -7.22 9.02 -10.55
N THR A 351 -6.27 8.20 -10.09
CA THR A 351 -5.33 7.51 -10.97
C THR A 351 -6.05 6.53 -11.91
N VAL A 352 -7.09 5.84 -11.43
CA VAL A 352 -7.87 4.92 -12.26
C VAL A 352 -8.99 5.61 -13.05
N GLY A 353 -9.13 6.94 -12.93
CA GLY A 353 -10.12 7.74 -13.65
C GLY A 353 -11.55 7.57 -13.13
N GLY A 354 -11.72 7.42 -11.81
CA GLY A 354 -13.02 7.18 -11.18
C GLY A 354 -13.42 5.71 -11.16
N ILE A 355 -14.51 5.43 -10.44
CA ILE A 355 -15.08 4.07 -10.29
C ILE A 355 -16.58 4.07 -10.53
N ASP A 356 -17.10 2.92 -10.96
CA ASP A 356 -18.52 2.72 -11.18
C ASP A 356 -19.09 1.82 -10.07
N VAL A 357 -20.12 2.32 -9.36
CA VAL A 357 -20.78 1.62 -8.26
C VAL A 357 -22.30 1.65 -8.43
N TYR A 358 -22.98 0.57 -7.99
CA TYR A 358 -24.44 0.59 -7.87
C TYR A 358 -24.83 1.05 -6.47
N ASN A 359 -25.60 2.15 -6.40
CA ASN A 359 -26.18 2.65 -5.14
C ASN A 359 -27.59 2.11 -4.96
N ASP A 360 -27.86 1.43 -3.85
CA ASP A 360 -29.13 0.80 -3.53
C ASP A 360 -30.07 1.67 -2.68
N GLN A 361 -29.57 2.77 -2.10
CA GLN A 361 -30.39 3.75 -1.39
C GLN A 361 -29.95 5.19 -1.68
N ALA A 362 -30.92 6.09 -1.87
CA ALA A 362 -30.61 7.51 -2.07
C ALA A 362 -30.17 8.16 -0.75
N PHE A 363 -29.10 8.95 -0.79
CA PHE A 363 -28.63 9.75 0.35
C PHE A 363 -27.79 10.95 -0.08
N THR A 364 -27.65 11.94 0.83
CA THR A 364 -26.73 13.07 0.69
C THR A 364 -25.60 12.93 1.71
N SER A 365 -24.35 12.98 1.27
CA SER A 365 -23.20 12.85 2.17
C SER A 365 -22.97 14.10 3.02
N LEU A 366 -22.51 13.93 4.26
CA LEU A 366 -22.03 15.03 5.09
C LEU A 366 -20.75 15.64 4.53
N TYR A 367 -19.84 14.77 4.09
CA TYR A 367 -18.60 15.20 3.43
C TYR A 367 -18.89 15.56 1.97
N GLY A 368 -18.54 16.78 1.58
CA GLY A 368 -18.69 17.28 0.22
C GLY A 368 -20.13 17.61 -0.21
N LYS A 369 -21.15 17.25 0.60
CA LYS A 369 -22.57 17.50 0.30
C LYS A 369 -23.01 16.97 -1.07
N TYR A 370 -22.53 15.78 -1.43
CA TYR A 370 -22.89 15.11 -2.67
C TYR A 370 -24.19 14.34 -2.54
N ASP A 371 -25.05 14.45 -3.56
CA ASP A 371 -26.28 13.66 -3.66
C ASP A 371 -26.01 12.36 -4.45
N PHE A 372 -26.38 11.24 -3.85
CA PHE A 372 -26.23 9.90 -4.44
C PHE A 372 -27.61 9.28 -4.68
N PRO A 373 -28.18 9.39 -5.89
CA PRO A 373 -29.42 8.72 -6.22
C PRO A 373 -29.25 7.20 -6.30
N VAL A 374 -30.37 6.46 -6.29
CA VAL A 374 -30.36 5.01 -6.53
C VAL A 374 -30.00 4.73 -7.98
N GLY A 375 -29.15 3.75 -8.24
CA GLY A 375 -28.74 3.29 -9.55
C GLY A 375 -27.23 3.23 -9.76
N GLU A 376 -26.80 3.08 -11.01
CA GLU A 376 -25.40 3.10 -11.40
C GLU A 376 -24.85 4.52 -11.32
N LEU A 377 -23.75 4.68 -10.61
CA LEU A 377 -23.06 5.96 -10.39
C LEU A 377 -21.60 5.85 -10.82
N HIS A 378 -21.13 6.86 -11.55
CA HIS A 378 -19.71 7.07 -11.76
C HIS A 378 -19.21 8.07 -10.73
N LEU A 379 -18.29 7.65 -9.86
CA LEU A 379 -17.77 8.46 -8.76
C LEU A 379 -16.33 8.90 -9.07
N ASN A 380 -16.07 10.20 -9.04
CA ASN A 380 -14.71 10.72 -8.93
C ASN A 380 -14.17 10.52 -7.50
N ALA A 381 -12.92 10.92 -7.25
CA ALA A 381 -12.26 10.70 -5.96
C ALA A 381 -13.01 11.32 -4.77
N ASP A 382 -13.41 12.60 -4.88
CA ASP A 382 -14.12 13.30 -3.79
C ASP A 382 -15.52 12.72 -3.55
N GLN A 383 -16.23 12.39 -4.61
CA GLN A 383 -17.55 11.73 -4.51
C GLN A 383 -17.40 10.33 -3.88
N ALA A 384 -16.41 9.55 -4.30
CA ALA A 384 -16.14 8.24 -3.72
C ALA A 384 -15.79 8.35 -2.22
N LEU A 385 -15.02 9.37 -1.82
CA LEU A 385 -14.74 9.63 -0.41
C LEU A 385 -16.02 10.02 0.36
N GLY A 386 -16.86 10.86 -0.21
CA GLY A 386 -18.18 11.19 0.36
C GLY A 386 -19.06 9.95 0.52
N PHE A 387 -19.05 9.07 -0.49
CA PHE A 387 -19.85 7.85 -0.51
C PHE A 387 -19.42 6.84 0.58
N VAL A 388 -18.13 6.64 0.79
CA VAL A 388 -17.62 5.69 1.80
C VAL A 388 -17.58 6.24 3.23
N ARG A 389 -17.58 7.56 3.41
CA ARG A 389 -17.57 8.18 4.74
C ARG A 389 -18.98 8.37 5.32
N GLU A 390 -20.02 8.33 4.49
CA GLU A 390 -21.37 8.59 4.94
C GLU A 390 -21.86 7.52 5.91
N ARG A 391 -22.52 7.97 6.97
CA ARG A 391 -23.08 7.14 8.03
C ARG A 391 -24.45 7.63 8.50
N TYR A 392 -24.59 8.93 8.66
CA TYR A 392 -25.75 9.53 9.38
C TYR A 392 -27.00 9.62 8.51
N SER A 393 -26.84 9.76 7.20
CA SER A 393 -27.96 9.78 6.24
C SER A 393 -28.32 8.39 5.71
N LEU A 394 -27.57 7.34 6.11
CA LEU A 394 -27.85 5.96 5.75
C LEU A 394 -28.82 5.31 6.74
N SER A 395 -29.78 4.53 6.25
CA SER A 395 -30.83 3.91 7.08
C SER A 395 -30.25 2.89 8.09
N GLY A 396 -29.24 2.14 7.71
CA GLY A 396 -28.53 1.17 8.55
C GLY A 396 -27.26 1.71 9.20
N GLY A 397 -26.99 3.03 9.09
CA GLY A 397 -25.86 3.70 9.73
C GLY A 397 -24.51 3.08 9.37
N ASP A 398 -23.78 2.60 10.39
CA ASP A 398 -22.45 2.01 10.21
C ASP A 398 -22.44 0.73 9.37
N ASN A 399 -23.49 -0.08 9.45
CA ASN A 399 -23.61 -1.30 8.65
C ASN A 399 -23.71 -0.97 7.15
N ASP A 400 -24.47 0.05 6.77
CA ASP A 400 -24.60 0.46 5.37
C ASP A 400 -23.33 1.16 4.88
N ARG A 401 -22.59 1.87 5.75
CA ARG A 401 -21.25 2.35 5.44
C ARG A 401 -20.31 1.19 5.10
N GLY A 402 -20.36 0.10 5.87
CA GLY A 402 -19.62 -1.13 5.57
C GLY A 402 -19.92 -1.67 4.17
N LYS A 403 -21.20 -1.73 3.78
CA LYS A 403 -21.62 -2.14 2.42
C LYS A 403 -21.09 -1.17 1.35
N ASN A 404 -21.06 0.12 1.62
CA ASN A 404 -20.50 1.10 0.70
C ASN A 404 -18.98 0.91 0.52
N HIS A 405 -18.23 0.55 1.58
CA HIS A 405 -16.84 0.14 1.46
C HIS A 405 -16.69 -1.08 0.53
N GLU A 406 -17.51 -2.10 0.70
CA GLU A 406 -17.48 -3.32 -0.13
C GLU A 406 -17.76 -3.02 -1.61
N LYS A 407 -18.75 -2.15 -1.90
CA LYS A 407 -19.07 -1.71 -3.27
C LYS A 407 -17.87 -1.03 -3.92
N VAL A 408 -17.21 -0.11 -3.21
CA VAL A 408 -16.04 0.62 -3.70
C VAL A 408 -14.83 -0.31 -3.87
N ILE A 409 -14.56 -1.20 -2.93
CA ILE A 409 -13.48 -2.21 -3.03
C ILE A 409 -13.73 -3.10 -4.25
N THR A 410 -14.96 -3.58 -4.45
CA THR A 410 -15.35 -4.39 -5.61
C THR A 410 -15.14 -3.63 -6.93
N ALA A 411 -15.55 -2.36 -6.99
CA ALA A 411 -15.36 -1.51 -8.15
C ALA A 411 -13.87 -1.28 -8.46
N LEU A 412 -13.04 -1.06 -7.43
CA LEU A 412 -11.59 -0.93 -7.56
C LEU A 412 -10.94 -2.22 -8.08
N ILE A 413 -11.31 -3.39 -7.54
CA ILE A 413 -10.82 -4.69 -8.03
C ILE A 413 -11.11 -4.85 -9.52
N LYS A 414 -12.35 -4.57 -9.95
CA LYS A 414 -12.75 -4.63 -11.36
C LYS A 414 -11.97 -3.63 -12.22
N LYS A 415 -11.79 -2.40 -11.75
CA LYS A 415 -11.11 -1.33 -12.48
C LYS A 415 -9.62 -1.61 -12.62
N LEU A 416 -8.94 -2.02 -11.53
CA LEU A 416 -7.51 -2.37 -11.53
C LEU A 416 -7.23 -3.60 -12.41
N GLY A 417 -8.12 -4.59 -12.46
CA GLY A 417 -8.04 -5.74 -13.35
C GLY A 417 -8.40 -5.46 -14.80
N SER A 418 -8.84 -4.25 -15.14
CA SER A 418 -9.23 -3.90 -16.51
C SER A 418 -8.02 -3.74 -17.43
N ARG A 419 -8.19 -4.12 -18.72
CA ARG A 419 -7.15 -3.97 -19.73
C ARG A 419 -6.63 -2.53 -19.85
N GLN A 420 -7.50 -1.55 -19.70
CA GLN A 420 -7.14 -0.14 -19.79
C GLN A 420 -6.16 0.25 -18.68
N THR A 421 -6.45 -0.11 -17.42
CA THR A 421 -5.58 0.17 -16.28
C THR A 421 -4.25 -0.58 -16.37
N LEU A 422 -4.27 -1.82 -16.85
CA LEU A 422 -3.05 -2.61 -17.08
C LEU A 422 -2.13 -1.98 -18.13
N LEU A 423 -2.66 -1.31 -19.16
CA LEU A 423 -1.86 -0.58 -20.14
C LEU A 423 -1.24 0.72 -19.56
N GLN A 424 -1.82 1.27 -18.49
CA GLN A 424 -1.35 2.44 -17.77
C GLN A 424 -0.65 2.09 -16.44
N ALA A 425 -0.28 0.82 -16.27
CA ALA A 425 0.21 0.29 -15.00
C ALA A 425 1.38 1.10 -14.41
N GLN A 426 2.28 1.63 -15.25
CA GLN A 426 3.40 2.45 -14.77
C GLN A 426 2.92 3.74 -14.09
N GLU A 427 2.00 4.48 -14.68
CA GLU A 427 1.45 5.71 -14.10
C GLU A 427 0.69 5.41 -12.80
N VAL A 428 -0.11 4.34 -12.82
CA VAL A 428 -0.81 3.85 -11.62
C VAL A 428 0.18 3.52 -10.51
N MET A 429 1.23 2.77 -10.81
CA MET A 429 2.26 2.41 -9.84
C MET A 429 2.99 3.62 -9.27
N ASP A 430 3.44 4.56 -10.11
CA ASP A 430 4.17 5.74 -9.65
C ASP A 430 3.34 6.59 -8.68
N ARG A 431 2.05 6.77 -8.96
CA ARG A 431 1.12 7.51 -8.09
C ARG A 431 0.78 6.75 -6.80
N MET A 432 0.66 5.43 -6.86
CA MET A 432 0.35 4.59 -5.69
C MET A 432 1.54 4.40 -4.74
N SER A 433 2.79 4.58 -5.20
CA SER A 433 3.99 4.25 -4.42
C SER A 433 4.12 5.00 -3.08
N GLN A 434 3.50 6.17 -2.95
CA GLN A 434 3.50 6.98 -1.72
C GLN A 434 2.17 6.91 -0.96
N SER A 435 1.19 6.23 -1.56
CA SER A 435 -0.20 6.25 -1.11
C SER A 435 -0.65 4.93 -0.49
N VAL A 436 0.14 3.86 -0.59
CA VAL A 436 -0.23 2.53 -0.11
C VAL A 436 0.87 1.97 0.78
N GLN A 437 0.49 1.35 1.87
CA GLN A 437 1.37 0.54 2.70
C GLN A 437 0.94 -0.92 2.59
N THR A 438 1.86 -1.82 2.22
CA THR A 438 1.54 -3.23 2.03
C THR A 438 2.78 -4.12 2.18
N ASN A 439 2.58 -5.31 2.73
CA ASN A 439 3.59 -6.38 2.73
C ASN A 439 3.38 -7.39 1.58
N LEU A 440 2.46 -7.12 0.63
CA LEU A 440 2.22 -7.99 -0.52
C LEU A 440 3.42 -7.96 -1.47
N PRO A 441 4.15 -9.08 -1.67
CA PRO A 441 5.35 -9.09 -2.50
C PRO A 441 5.02 -9.05 -3.99
N LEU A 442 5.93 -8.45 -4.79
CA LEU A 442 5.80 -8.41 -6.26
C LEU A 442 5.56 -9.81 -6.86
N ALA A 443 6.21 -10.84 -6.32
CA ALA A 443 6.04 -12.21 -6.80
C ALA A 443 4.60 -12.68 -6.71
N LYS A 444 3.89 -12.36 -5.61
CA LYS A 444 2.46 -12.73 -5.44
C LYS A 444 1.55 -11.92 -6.37
N VAL A 445 1.85 -10.65 -6.58
CA VAL A 445 1.12 -9.83 -7.56
C VAL A 445 1.29 -10.38 -8.98
N MET A 446 2.53 -10.73 -9.37
CA MET A 446 2.80 -11.31 -10.68
C MET A 446 2.15 -12.68 -10.87
N GLU A 447 2.06 -13.47 -9.80
CA GLU A 447 1.32 -14.74 -9.79
C GLU A 447 -0.16 -14.53 -10.14
N LEU A 448 -0.84 -13.58 -9.47
CA LEU A 448 -2.25 -13.27 -9.73
C LEU A 448 -2.46 -12.70 -11.15
N VAL A 449 -1.55 -11.84 -11.62
CA VAL A 449 -1.59 -11.28 -12.98
C VAL A 449 -1.42 -12.38 -14.03
N ASN A 450 -0.46 -13.28 -13.82
CA ASN A 450 -0.22 -14.40 -14.74
C ASN A 450 -1.40 -15.35 -14.78
N GLU A 451 -1.96 -15.69 -13.61
CA GLU A 451 -3.15 -16.52 -13.50
C GLU A 451 -4.34 -15.88 -14.24
N GLN A 452 -4.58 -14.58 -14.05
CA GLN A 452 -5.64 -13.85 -14.76
C GLN A 452 -5.43 -13.85 -16.29
N LEU A 453 -4.17 -13.72 -16.75
CA LEU A 453 -3.83 -13.80 -18.17
C LEU A 453 -4.00 -15.22 -18.75
N GLU A 454 -3.76 -16.26 -17.94
CA GLU A 454 -3.92 -17.65 -18.33
C GLU A 454 -5.38 -18.07 -18.43
N SER A 455 -6.14 -17.81 -17.37
CA SER A 455 -7.54 -18.20 -17.28
C SER A 455 -8.43 -17.34 -18.18
N GLY A 456 -8.19 -16.03 -18.20
CA GLY A 456 -9.06 -15.03 -18.79
C GLY A 456 -10.45 -14.95 -18.12
N GLN A 457 -10.62 -15.60 -16.96
CA GLN A 457 -11.86 -15.61 -16.20
C GLN A 457 -11.87 -14.45 -15.18
N ALA A 458 -12.98 -13.73 -15.11
CA ALA A 458 -13.15 -12.70 -14.10
C ALA A 458 -13.40 -13.33 -12.72
N TYR A 459 -12.84 -12.71 -11.66
CA TYR A 459 -13.16 -13.10 -10.29
C TYR A 459 -14.61 -12.78 -9.94
N THR A 460 -15.28 -13.76 -9.32
CA THR A 460 -16.57 -13.54 -8.67
C THR A 460 -16.34 -13.00 -7.27
N VAL A 461 -16.80 -11.77 -7.01
CA VAL A 461 -16.66 -11.11 -5.72
C VAL A 461 -17.98 -11.22 -4.96
N THR A 462 -17.94 -11.77 -3.75
CA THR A 462 -19.06 -11.83 -2.82
C THR A 462 -18.68 -11.09 -1.54
N SER A 463 -19.68 -10.50 -0.87
CA SER A 463 -19.46 -9.70 0.34
C SER A 463 -20.36 -10.19 1.46
N VAL A 464 -19.79 -10.24 2.67
CA VAL A 464 -20.48 -10.58 3.92
C VAL A 464 -19.97 -9.68 5.04
N ALA A 465 -20.82 -9.41 6.03
CA ALA A 465 -20.44 -8.62 7.19
C ALA A 465 -20.64 -9.43 8.49
N LEU A 466 -19.77 -9.19 9.46
CA LEU A 466 -19.97 -9.62 10.83
C LEU A 466 -21.06 -8.75 11.46
N THR A 467 -22.00 -9.37 12.16
CA THR A 467 -23.10 -8.67 12.85
C THR A 467 -22.99 -8.82 14.36
N GLY A 468 -23.75 -8.00 15.08
CA GLY A 468 -23.80 -8.01 16.53
C GLY A 468 -24.81 -7.03 17.08
N HIS A 469 -24.78 -6.86 18.40
CA HIS A 469 -25.72 -6.00 19.12
C HIS A 469 -25.00 -4.77 19.70
N GLY A 470 -25.56 -3.58 19.48
CA GLY A 470 -25.02 -2.34 20.02
C GLY A 470 -25.13 -2.31 21.56
N SER A 471 -24.09 -1.81 22.21
CA SER A 471 -24.00 -1.65 23.66
C SER A 471 -23.23 -0.37 24.00
N THR A 472 -23.55 0.25 25.12
CA THR A 472 -22.78 1.34 25.74
C THR A 472 -22.35 0.94 27.13
N GLY A 473 -21.28 1.54 27.65
CA GLY A 473 -20.79 1.25 29.00
C GLY A 473 -19.92 0.00 29.12
N LEU A 474 -19.55 -0.65 28.01
CA LEU A 474 -18.52 -1.68 28.04
C LEU A 474 -17.14 -1.04 28.27
N PRO A 475 -16.25 -1.67 29.07
CA PRO A 475 -14.93 -1.09 29.36
C PRO A 475 -14.07 -1.01 28.10
N SER A 476 -13.37 0.11 27.94
CA SER A 476 -12.36 0.30 26.89
C SER A 476 -10.99 0.28 27.52
N TYR A 477 -10.06 -0.52 26.96
CA TYR A 477 -8.68 -0.54 27.41
C TYR A 477 -7.93 0.73 27.02
N ALA A 478 -8.12 1.21 25.78
CA ALA A 478 -7.47 2.43 25.30
C ALA A 478 -8.04 3.71 25.97
N MET A 479 -9.33 3.68 26.36
CA MET A 479 -10.05 4.83 26.89
C MET A 479 -10.79 4.47 28.19
N PRO A 480 -10.10 4.08 29.28
CA PRO A 480 -10.72 3.73 30.55
C PRO A 480 -11.61 4.88 31.06
N GLY A 481 -12.81 4.54 31.46
CA GLY A 481 -13.80 5.49 31.95
C GLY A 481 -14.61 6.25 30.87
N ALA A 482 -14.34 6.04 29.60
CA ALA A 482 -15.15 6.59 28.51
C ALA A 482 -16.39 5.74 28.25
N GLU A 483 -17.55 6.39 28.07
CA GLU A 483 -18.77 5.73 27.60
C GLU A 483 -18.79 5.67 26.08
N LEU A 484 -18.34 4.56 25.51
CA LEU A 484 -18.25 4.35 24.07
C LEU A 484 -19.37 3.42 23.60
N TYR A 485 -19.95 3.74 22.43
CA TYR A 485 -20.76 2.77 21.72
C TYR A 485 -19.86 1.65 21.19
N MET A 486 -20.24 0.41 21.45
CA MET A 486 -19.54 -0.78 21.01
C MET A 486 -20.53 -1.81 20.47
N MET A 487 -20.10 -2.70 19.59
CA MET A 487 -20.90 -3.80 19.07
C MET A 487 -20.41 -5.11 19.69
N GLN A 488 -21.22 -5.72 20.52
CA GLN A 488 -21.01 -7.10 20.96
C GLN A 488 -21.22 -8.04 19.78
N VAL A 489 -20.21 -8.83 19.45
CA VAL A 489 -20.23 -9.75 18.31
C VAL A 489 -21.27 -10.85 18.53
N ASP A 490 -22.06 -11.13 17.49
CA ASP A 490 -22.95 -12.28 17.44
C ASP A 490 -22.13 -13.53 17.10
N GLU A 491 -22.10 -14.48 18.03
CA GLU A 491 -21.30 -15.70 17.90
C GLU A 491 -21.76 -16.60 16.72
N THR A 492 -23.07 -16.57 16.40
CA THR A 492 -23.60 -17.32 15.25
C THR A 492 -23.08 -16.68 13.94
N SER A 493 -23.18 -15.35 13.85
CA SER A 493 -22.62 -14.62 12.70
C SER A 493 -21.11 -14.84 12.57
N LEU A 494 -20.38 -14.83 13.68
CA LEU A 494 -18.93 -15.09 13.66
C LEU A 494 -18.62 -16.49 13.13
N ALA A 495 -19.28 -17.52 13.64
CA ALA A 495 -19.09 -18.90 13.21
C ALA A 495 -19.41 -19.09 11.72
N GLU A 496 -20.47 -18.45 11.22
CA GLU A 496 -20.80 -18.44 9.78
C GLU A 496 -19.70 -17.79 8.93
N ARG A 497 -19.16 -16.64 9.37
CA ARG A 497 -18.08 -15.96 8.63
C ARG A 497 -16.79 -16.77 8.63
N GLN A 498 -16.44 -17.39 9.78
CA GLN A 498 -15.31 -18.33 9.86
C GLN A 498 -15.47 -19.49 8.89
N ALA A 499 -16.65 -20.11 8.83
CA ALA A 499 -16.93 -21.21 7.90
C ALA A 499 -16.82 -20.78 6.43
N GLN A 500 -17.34 -19.58 6.07
CA GLN A 500 -17.25 -19.05 4.71
C GLN A 500 -15.82 -18.76 4.29
N ILE A 501 -15.00 -18.18 5.17
CA ILE A 501 -13.56 -17.95 4.91
C ILE A 501 -12.87 -19.29 4.65
N LYS A 502 -13.05 -20.28 5.55
CA LYS A 502 -12.47 -21.63 5.44
C LYS A 502 -12.92 -22.32 4.13
N GLN A 503 -14.18 -22.20 3.77
CA GLN A 503 -14.71 -22.76 2.51
C GLN A 503 -13.98 -22.18 1.27
N VAL A 504 -13.76 -20.86 1.20
CA VAL A 504 -13.05 -20.22 0.08
C VAL A 504 -11.58 -20.60 0.08
N LEU A 505 -10.96 -20.76 1.26
CA LEU A 505 -9.59 -21.27 1.41
C LEU A 505 -9.46 -22.76 1.02
N GLY A 506 -10.56 -23.50 0.90
CA GLY A 506 -10.57 -24.94 0.61
C GLY A 506 -10.19 -25.80 1.83
N GLN A 507 -10.53 -25.33 3.03
CA GLN A 507 -10.27 -25.99 4.34
C GLN A 507 -11.55 -26.59 4.90
#